data_c24a603cd7f7b6b12606b735ebe95c55
#
_entry.id   c24a603cd7f7b6b12606b735ebe95c55
#
_cell.length_a   1.000
_cell.length_b   1.000
_cell.length_c   1.000
_cell.angle_alpha   90.00
_cell.angle_beta   90.00
_cell.angle_gamma   90.00
#
_symmetry.space_group_name_H-M   'P 1'
#
loop_
_entity.id
_entity.type
_entity.pdbx_description
1 polymer ?
#
loop_
_entity_poly.entity_id
_entity_poly.type
_entity_poly.pdbx_seq_one_letter_code
_entity_poly.pdbx_strand_id
1 'polypeptide(L)'
;MRTDFNDILLDAYNANPSSMESALTFFAGSDNENAKPSGLVSILGDMGELGTYASAAHDEILNRAIDSGVEVLTVGPLFSSSASTQASVKAFDTTSDLISFLKANPMVGKQVLLKGSRSIALEKAIIAL
;
A
#
# COMPACT_ATOMS: atom_id res chain seq x y z
N MET A 1 9.58 5.03 -10.70
CA MET A 1 10.26 6.22 -10.12
C MET A 1 11.28 5.77 -9.09
N ARG A 2 12.37 6.45 -8.98
CA ARG A 2 13.40 6.12 -7.99
C ARG A 2 13.65 7.33 -7.11
N THR A 3 13.62 7.14 -5.79
CA THR A 3 14.14 8.11 -4.82
C THR A 3 15.62 7.79 -4.56
N ASP A 4 16.28 8.58 -3.71
CA ASP A 4 17.66 8.30 -3.32
C ASP A 4 17.80 6.97 -2.55
N PHE A 5 16.71 6.45 -1.99
CA PHE A 5 16.70 5.31 -1.10
C PHE A 5 15.90 4.11 -1.60
N ASN A 6 14.87 4.32 -2.40
CA ASN A 6 13.91 3.27 -2.77
C ASN A 6 13.47 3.37 -4.22
N ASP A 7 13.02 2.25 -4.77
CA ASP A 7 12.30 2.20 -6.04
C ASP A 7 10.79 2.25 -5.78
N ILE A 8 10.08 3.17 -6.43
CA ILE A 8 8.67 3.42 -6.19
C ILE A 8 7.85 3.11 -7.45
N LEU A 9 6.86 2.24 -7.30
CA LEU A 9 5.78 2.08 -8.27
C LEU A 9 4.59 2.89 -7.79
N LEU A 10 4.38 4.06 -8.40
CA LEU A 10 3.34 5.00 -7.99
C LEU A 10 2.09 4.84 -8.84
N ASP A 11 0.98 4.52 -8.19
CA ASP A 11 -0.35 4.49 -8.80
C ASP A 11 -1.37 5.06 -7.79
N ALA A 12 -1.34 6.37 -7.64
CA ALA A 12 -2.13 7.10 -6.63
C ALA A 12 -3.29 7.91 -7.23
N TYR A 13 -3.60 7.70 -8.51
CA TYR A 13 -4.66 8.44 -9.19
C TYR A 13 -6.02 7.79 -8.98
N ASN A 14 -6.10 6.47 -9.10
CA ASN A 14 -7.35 5.73 -8.97
C ASN A 14 -7.08 4.34 -8.40
N ALA A 15 -7.97 3.88 -7.54
CA ALA A 15 -7.90 2.55 -6.99
C ALA A 15 -9.31 1.96 -6.86
N ASN A 16 -9.47 0.78 -7.44
CA ASN A 16 -10.67 -0.06 -7.31
C ASN A 16 -10.23 -1.51 -7.08
N PRO A 17 -11.14 -2.42 -6.68
CA PRO A 17 -10.74 -3.79 -6.38
C PRO A 17 -9.99 -4.49 -7.49
N SER A 18 -10.41 -4.33 -8.73
CA SER A 18 -9.79 -4.96 -9.89
C SER A 18 -8.37 -4.44 -10.13
N SER A 19 -8.18 -3.12 -10.12
CA SER A 19 -6.86 -2.52 -10.33
C SER A 19 -5.90 -2.79 -9.16
N MET A 20 -6.42 -2.84 -7.93
CA MET A 20 -5.63 -3.22 -6.76
C MET A 20 -5.15 -4.67 -6.84
N GLU A 21 -6.04 -5.58 -7.19
CA GLU A 21 -5.70 -6.99 -7.37
C GLU A 21 -4.63 -7.19 -8.43
N SER A 22 -4.80 -6.54 -9.59
CA SER A 22 -3.82 -6.61 -10.69
C SER A 22 -2.46 -6.04 -10.27
N ALA A 23 -2.44 -4.90 -9.59
CA ALA A 23 -1.21 -4.28 -9.13
C ALA A 23 -0.48 -5.15 -8.09
N LEU A 24 -1.20 -5.71 -7.15
CA LEU A 24 -0.63 -6.60 -6.13
C LEU A 24 -0.06 -7.87 -6.76
N THR A 25 -0.79 -8.48 -7.68
CA THR A 25 -0.34 -9.68 -8.39
C THR A 25 0.94 -9.41 -9.18
N PHE A 26 0.97 -8.31 -9.93
CA PHE A 26 2.15 -7.90 -10.69
C PHE A 26 3.34 -7.62 -9.77
N PHE A 27 3.10 -6.86 -8.71
CA PHE A 27 4.15 -6.43 -7.78
C PHE A 27 4.75 -7.61 -7.01
N ALA A 28 3.91 -8.51 -6.50
CA ALA A 28 4.33 -9.66 -5.71
C ALA A 28 4.78 -10.84 -6.57
N GLY A 29 4.23 -10.97 -7.76
CA GLY A 29 4.44 -12.13 -8.64
C GLY A 29 5.77 -12.13 -9.36
N SER A 30 6.48 -11.04 -9.27
CA SER A 30 7.88 -10.92 -9.63
C SER A 30 8.31 -11.61 -10.93
N ASP A 31 7.97 -11.04 -12.02
CA ASP A 31 8.89 -11.01 -13.15
C ASP A 31 10.15 -10.20 -12.79
N ASN A 32 10.22 -9.78 -11.56
CA ASN A 32 11.34 -9.05 -10.99
C ASN A 32 12.25 -10.04 -10.26
N GLU A 33 13.07 -10.74 -11.05
CA GLU A 33 14.02 -11.74 -10.56
C GLU A 33 14.99 -11.22 -9.48
N ASN A 34 15.07 -9.89 -9.34
CA ASN A 34 15.96 -9.23 -8.39
C ASN A 34 15.25 -8.81 -7.10
N ALA A 35 13.93 -8.93 -7.04
CA ALA A 35 13.17 -8.54 -5.86
C ALA A 35 12.98 -9.74 -4.93
N LYS A 36 13.64 -9.70 -3.80
CA LYS A 36 13.33 -10.64 -2.71
C LYS A 36 12.00 -10.21 -2.08
N PRO A 37 11.08 -11.13 -1.76
CA PRO A 37 9.82 -10.79 -1.07
C PRO A 37 10.03 -9.91 0.17
N SER A 38 11.13 -10.11 0.89
CA SER A 38 11.50 -9.29 2.05
C SER A 38 11.87 -7.85 1.73
N GLY A 39 12.14 -7.54 0.45
CA GLY A 39 12.44 -6.19 -0.02
C GLY A 39 11.24 -5.45 -0.60
N LEU A 40 10.08 -6.10 -0.67
CA LEU A 40 8.87 -5.54 -1.26
C LEU A 40 7.95 -4.99 -0.16
N VAL A 41 7.48 -3.77 -0.36
CA VAL A 41 6.53 -3.10 0.54
C VAL A 41 5.35 -2.60 -0.27
N SER A 42 4.14 -2.93 0.13
CA SER A 42 2.93 -2.33 -0.45
C SER A 42 2.34 -1.34 0.53
N ILE A 43 2.09 -0.14 0.06
CA ILE A 43 1.39 0.92 0.79
C ILE A 43 0.08 1.17 0.06
N LEU A 44 -1.01 0.73 0.67
CA LEU A 44 -2.33 0.70 0.05
C LEU A 44 -3.22 1.76 0.68
N GLY A 45 -3.73 2.66 -0.13
CA GLY A 45 -4.69 3.68 0.28
C GLY A 45 -6.13 3.23 0.00
N ASP A 46 -7.08 3.77 0.74
CA ASP A 46 -8.48 3.45 0.57
C ASP A 46 -8.92 3.55 -0.89
N MET A 47 -9.77 2.60 -1.28
CA MET A 47 -10.48 2.63 -2.56
C MET A 47 -11.73 3.48 -2.44
N GLY A 48 -12.04 4.25 -3.49
CA GLY A 48 -13.19 5.14 -3.49
C GLY A 48 -14.43 4.55 -4.17
N GLU A 49 -15.56 5.16 -3.88
CA GLU A 49 -16.84 4.97 -4.61
C GLU A 49 -17.40 3.54 -4.62
N LEU A 50 -17.14 2.77 -3.56
CA LEU A 50 -17.59 1.38 -3.46
C LEU A 50 -18.94 1.22 -2.73
N GLY A 51 -19.46 2.27 -2.11
CA GLY A 51 -20.73 2.22 -1.40
C GLY A 51 -20.76 1.11 -0.34
N THR A 52 -21.79 0.27 -0.38
CA THR A 52 -21.96 -0.81 0.61
C THR A 52 -20.94 -1.95 0.45
N TYR A 53 -20.25 -2.01 -0.67
CA TYR A 53 -19.21 -3.03 -0.90
C TYR A 53 -17.86 -2.65 -0.31
N ALA A 54 -17.70 -1.43 0.20
CA ALA A 54 -16.41 -0.91 0.65
C ALA A 54 -15.73 -1.81 1.69
N SER A 55 -16.46 -2.23 2.72
CA SER A 55 -15.89 -3.05 3.78
C SER A 55 -15.38 -4.40 3.26
N ALA A 56 -16.19 -5.13 2.52
CA ALA A 56 -15.82 -6.43 1.97
C ALA A 56 -14.66 -6.33 0.97
N ALA A 57 -14.66 -5.29 0.14
CA ALA A 57 -13.60 -5.08 -0.85
C ALA A 57 -12.26 -4.77 -0.18
N HIS A 58 -12.25 -3.94 0.84
CA HIS A 58 -11.03 -3.63 1.59
C HIS A 58 -10.50 -4.87 2.34
N ASP A 59 -11.38 -5.66 2.95
CA ASP A 59 -11.00 -6.92 3.60
C ASP A 59 -10.35 -7.88 2.60
N GLU A 60 -10.94 -8.05 1.43
CA GLU A 60 -10.42 -8.95 0.41
C GLU A 60 -9.06 -8.52 -0.11
N ILE A 61 -8.90 -7.24 -0.44
CA ILE A 61 -7.63 -6.72 -0.94
C ILE A 61 -6.55 -6.81 0.13
N LEU A 62 -6.88 -6.49 1.37
CA LEU A 62 -5.93 -6.60 2.47
C LEU A 62 -5.45 -8.05 2.66
N ASN A 63 -6.36 -9.01 2.64
CA ASN A 63 -6.00 -10.43 2.74
C ASN A 63 -5.10 -10.89 1.59
N ARG A 64 -5.36 -10.44 0.37
CA ARG A 64 -4.48 -10.73 -0.79
C ARG A 64 -3.09 -10.16 -0.59
N ALA A 65 -2.99 -8.93 -0.09
CA ALA A 65 -1.70 -8.30 0.17
C ALA A 65 -0.91 -9.06 1.24
N ILE A 66 -1.55 -9.45 2.32
CA ILE A 66 -0.94 -10.23 3.39
C ILE A 66 -0.47 -11.59 2.86
N ASP A 67 -1.32 -12.29 2.12
CA ASP A 67 -1.02 -13.62 1.58
C ASP A 67 0.11 -13.60 0.56
N SER A 68 0.36 -12.46 -0.08
CA SER A 68 1.47 -12.32 -1.04
C SER A 68 2.85 -12.34 -0.39
N GLY A 69 2.93 -12.22 0.94
CA GLY A 69 4.19 -12.24 1.68
C GLY A 69 4.95 -10.92 1.69
N VAL A 70 4.42 -9.86 1.07
CA VAL A 70 5.05 -8.53 1.12
C VAL A 70 4.71 -7.82 2.42
N GLU A 71 5.55 -6.88 2.84
CA GLU A 71 5.22 -5.99 3.95
C GLU A 71 4.05 -5.08 3.55
N VAL A 72 3.06 -4.91 4.44
CA VAL A 72 1.84 -4.16 4.15
C VAL A 72 1.67 -3.00 5.11
N LEU A 73 1.54 -1.80 4.54
CA LEU A 73 1.09 -0.60 5.24
C LEU A 73 -0.19 -0.13 4.55
N THR A 74 -1.12 0.40 5.31
CA THR A 74 -2.38 0.93 4.76
C THR A 74 -2.63 2.35 5.20
N VAL A 75 -3.38 3.09 4.39
CA VAL A 75 -3.74 4.49 4.66
C VAL A 75 -5.22 4.71 4.36
N GLY A 76 -5.93 5.23 5.36
CA GLY A 76 -7.33 5.56 5.26
C GLY A 76 -8.19 4.78 6.25
N PRO A 77 -9.36 5.34 6.61
CA PRO A 77 -10.21 4.74 7.62
C PRO A 77 -10.80 3.38 7.22
N LEU A 78 -11.03 3.15 5.92
CA LEU A 78 -11.59 1.88 5.45
C LEU A 78 -10.59 0.73 5.62
N PHE A 79 -9.36 0.91 5.17
CA PHE A 79 -8.32 -0.08 5.43
C PHE A 79 -7.97 -0.21 6.90
N SER A 80 -8.00 0.89 7.66
CA SER A 80 -7.77 0.82 9.12
C SER A 80 -8.78 -0.06 9.82
N SER A 81 -10.04 0.00 9.39
CA SER A 81 -11.08 -0.89 9.91
C SER A 81 -10.79 -2.35 9.56
N SER A 82 -10.44 -2.65 8.31
CA SER A 82 -10.06 -4.01 7.89
C SER A 82 -8.82 -4.53 8.62
N ALA A 83 -7.86 -3.65 8.88
CA ALA A 83 -6.60 -4.00 9.52
C ALA A 83 -6.69 -4.18 11.03
N SER A 84 -7.82 -3.85 11.65
CA SER A 84 -7.98 -3.87 13.11
C SER A 84 -7.73 -5.25 13.73
N THR A 85 -7.88 -6.32 12.97
CA THR A 85 -7.64 -7.72 13.40
C THR A 85 -6.35 -8.31 12.82
N GLN A 86 -5.55 -7.52 12.12
CA GLN A 86 -4.36 -7.99 11.37
C GLN A 86 -3.08 -7.44 11.98
N ALA A 87 -2.48 -8.17 12.91
CA ALA A 87 -1.31 -7.73 13.65
C ALA A 87 -0.07 -7.44 12.77
N SER A 88 0.01 -8.05 11.59
CA SER A 88 1.14 -7.88 10.66
C SER A 88 1.05 -6.59 9.83
N VAL A 89 -0.08 -5.90 9.86
CA VAL A 89 -0.33 -4.69 9.06
C VAL A 89 -0.16 -3.45 9.92
N LYS A 90 0.56 -2.46 9.40
CA LYS A 90 0.61 -1.12 9.99
C LYS A 90 -0.39 -0.24 9.28
N ALA A 91 -1.39 0.24 10.00
CA ALA A 91 -2.49 1.02 9.47
C ALA A 91 -2.43 2.47 9.95
N PHE A 92 -2.66 3.40 9.03
CA PHE A 92 -2.67 4.83 9.27
C PHE A 92 -3.98 5.41 8.75
N ASP A 93 -4.59 6.32 9.48
CA ASP A 93 -5.84 6.94 9.05
C ASP A 93 -5.64 7.98 7.95
N THR A 94 -4.47 8.60 7.91
CA THR A 94 -4.14 9.65 6.93
C THR A 94 -2.73 9.47 6.34
N THR A 95 -2.52 10.05 5.18
CA THR A 95 -1.19 10.11 4.57
C THR A 95 -0.21 10.89 5.44
N SER A 96 -0.68 11.92 6.15
CA SER A 96 0.15 12.67 7.09
C SER A 96 0.69 11.79 8.21
N ASP A 97 -0.14 10.90 8.77
CA ASP A 97 0.30 9.94 9.78
C ASP A 97 1.35 8.96 9.23
N LEU A 98 1.14 8.49 8.00
CA LEU A 98 2.12 7.65 7.31
C LEU A 98 3.46 8.37 7.16
N ILE A 99 3.44 9.62 6.72
CA ILE A 99 4.67 10.43 6.54
C ILE A 99 5.43 10.56 7.85
N SER A 100 4.73 10.85 8.95
CA SER A 100 5.35 10.96 10.27
C SER A 100 6.02 9.65 10.69
N PHE A 101 5.36 8.53 10.44
CA PHE A 101 5.91 7.20 10.72
C PHE A 101 7.15 6.92 9.87
N LEU A 102 7.11 7.21 8.58
CA LEU A 102 8.24 6.96 7.66
C LEU A 102 9.45 7.82 7.99
N LYS A 103 9.24 9.05 8.44
CA LYS A 103 10.34 9.91 8.89
C LYS A 103 11.02 9.37 10.15
N ALA A 104 10.24 8.78 11.06
CA ALA A 104 10.76 8.15 12.27
C ALA A 104 11.34 6.76 12.03
N ASN A 105 10.90 6.09 10.97
CA ASN A 105 11.30 4.72 10.61
C ASN A 105 11.63 4.64 9.12
N PRO A 106 12.77 5.21 8.68
CA PRO A 106 13.11 5.29 7.27
C PRO A 106 13.22 3.92 6.61
N MET A 107 12.69 3.80 5.40
CA MET A 107 12.90 2.64 4.54
C MET A 107 14.07 2.91 3.59
N VAL A 108 14.91 1.91 3.40
CA VAL A 108 16.05 2.00 2.50
C VAL A 108 16.20 0.68 1.74
N GLY A 109 16.46 0.77 0.45
CA GLY A 109 16.70 -0.41 -0.39
C GLY A 109 15.46 -1.23 -0.67
N LYS A 110 14.28 -0.61 -0.58
CA LYS A 110 13.00 -1.29 -0.81
C LYS A 110 12.44 -0.99 -2.19
N GLN A 111 11.64 -1.92 -2.68
CA GLN A 111 10.70 -1.66 -3.78
C GLN A 111 9.34 -1.43 -3.16
N VAL A 112 8.72 -0.30 -3.46
CA VAL A 112 7.50 0.15 -2.80
C VAL A 112 6.39 0.35 -3.82
N LEU A 113 5.27 -0.33 -3.63
CA LEU A 113 4.03 -0.04 -4.36
C LEU A 113 3.23 0.99 -3.56
N LEU A 114 2.93 2.13 -4.17
CA LEU A 114 2.02 3.14 -3.64
C LEU A 114 0.76 3.12 -4.49
N LYS A 115 -0.35 2.62 -3.95
CA LYS A 115 -1.62 2.58 -4.67
C LYS A 115 -2.80 2.89 -3.76
N GLY A 116 -3.58 3.87 -4.17
CA GLY A 116 -4.78 4.28 -3.44
C GLY A 116 -5.63 5.22 -4.29
N SER A 117 -6.81 5.55 -3.81
CA SER A 117 -7.66 6.53 -4.47
C SER A 117 -7.01 7.91 -4.42
N ARG A 118 -7.41 8.77 -5.35
CA ARG A 118 -6.90 10.13 -5.48
C ARG A 118 -7.05 10.94 -4.19
N SER A 119 -8.17 10.75 -3.47
CA SER A 119 -8.45 11.48 -2.23
C SER A 119 -7.48 11.18 -1.10
N ILE A 120 -6.84 10.02 -1.11
CA ILE A 120 -5.83 9.65 -0.10
C ILE A 120 -4.52 10.40 -0.34
N ALA A 121 -4.22 10.75 -1.59
CA ALA A 121 -3.04 11.52 -1.97
C ALA A 121 -1.73 10.88 -1.51
N LEU A 122 -1.56 9.57 -1.77
CA LEU A 122 -0.37 8.82 -1.36
C LEU A 122 0.94 9.36 -1.96
N GLU A 123 0.88 10.06 -3.10
CA GLU A 123 2.05 10.68 -3.73
C GLU A 123 2.77 11.66 -2.78
N LYS A 124 2.06 12.21 -1.82
CA LYS A 124 2.67 13.08 -0.80
C LYS A 124 3.67 12.36 0.10
N ALA A 125 3.57 11.04 0.20
CA ALA A 125 4.48 10.25 1.02
C ALA A 125 5.84 10.01 0.36
N ILE A 126 6.00 10.28 -0.94
CA ILE A 126 7.26 10.09 -1.66
C ILE A 126 8.41 10.86 -1.01
N ILE A 127 8.12 12.04 -0.45
CA ILE A 127 9.13 12.84 0.24
C ILE A 127 9.77 12.10 1.44
N ALA A 128 9.08 11.12 1.99
CA ALA A 128 9.56 10.32 3.13
C ALA A 128 10.10 8.95 2.70
N LEU A 129 10.13 8.67 1.42
CA LEU A 129 10.63 7.45 0.82
C LEU A 129 11.89 7.71 0.00
#